data_70ae74fc0ff9879f9239d94083bbe927
#
_entry.id   70ae74fc0ff9879f9239d94083bbe927
#
_cell.length_a   1.000
_cell.length_b   1.000
_cell.length_c   1.000
_cell.angle_alpha   90.00
_cell.angle_beta   90.00
_cell.angle_gamma   90.00
#
_symmetry.space_group_name_H-M   'P 1'
#
loop_
_entity.id
_entity.type
_entity.pdbx_description
1 polymer ?
#
loop_
_entity_poly.entity_id
_entity_poly.type
_entity_poly.pdbx_seq_one_letter_code
_entity_poly.pdbx_strand_id
1 'polypeptide(L)'
;TGVQTCALPIYGYQIAGFADRTTLVDNNTWNNTHIATVGKAMASSEERAYPILRKHDVDYVLIIFGGLLGYSGDDLNKFLWMIRISQGLWPDEIQEHKFFSNGEYRVDDQASATMRNCLMYKMSYHRYNDLFGGRAGMDRARNAMGPSTSPTLDTLDEVFTSENWLVRIYQVKKEDTLGRPLPLAHAFEQGKRLHQAPFPLNADAIVH
;
A
#
# COMPACT_ATOMS: atom_id res chain seq x y z
N THR A 1 9.92 -9.08 -20.63
CA THR A 1 8.51 -9.27 -20.27
C THR A 1 8.27 -8.59 -18.94
N GLY A 2 7.73 -7.36 -19.03
CA GLY A 2 7.77 -6.46 -17.91
C GLY A 2 6.67 -6.68 -16.89
N VAL A 3 6.84 -7.63 -15.97
CA VAL A 3 6.06 -7.67 -14.74
C VAL A 3 6.68 -6.65 -13.78
N GLN A 4 5.90 -5.64 -13.37
CA GLN A 4 6.36 -4.59 -12.49
C GLN A 4 5.78 -4.75 -11.08
N THR A 5 6.66 -4.67 -10.09
CA THR A 5 6.31 -4.86 -8.69
C THR A 5 6.52 -3.57 -7.90
N CYS A 6 5.50 -3.17 -7.14
CA CYS A 6 5.58 -2.11 -6.14
C CYS A 6 5.90 -2.73 -4.78
N ALA A 7 6.99 -2.31 -4.18
CA ALA A 7 7.40 -2.71 -2.84
C ALA A 7 8.18 -1.56 -2.18
N LEU A 8 8.43 -1.64 -0.87
CA LEU A 8 9.33 -0.70 -0.22
C LEU A 8 10.76 -0.82 -0.79
N PRO A 9 11.57 0.25 -0.82
CA PRO A 9 12.88 0.27 -1.48
C PRO A 9 13.82 -0.86 -1.06
N ILE A 10 13.76 -1.26 0.20
CA ILE A 10 14.65 -2.27 0.77
C ILE A 10 14.53 -3.67 0.16
N TYR A 11 13.47 -3.97 -0.60
CA TYR A 11 13.26 -5.27 -1.24
C TYR A 11 13.57 -5.26 -2.73
N GLY A 12 13.89 -4.09 -3.31
CA GLY A 12 14.10 -3.95 -4.75
C GLY A 12 15.18 -4.89 -5.29
N TYR A 13 16.30 -5.02 -4.60
CA TYR A 13 17.38 -5.94 -5.03
C TYR A 13 16.98 -7.40 -4.97
N GLN A 14 16.25 -7.82 -3.93
CA GLN A 14 15.80 -9.19 -3.82
C GLN A 14 14.80 -9.52 -4.93
N ILE A 15 13.89 -8.61 -5.23
CA ILE A 15 12.91 -8.79 -6.29
C ILE A 15 13.58 -8.79 -7.66
N ALA A 16 14.47 -7.84 -7.93
CA ALA A 16 15.18 -7.76 -9.19
C ALA A 16 16.17 -8.91 -9.37
N GLY A 17 17.01 -9.18 -8.36
CA GLY A 17 18.09 -10.16 -8.47
C GLY A 17 17.64 -11.61 -8.38
N PHE A 18 16.70 -11.94 -7.52
CA PHE A 18 16.26 -13.33 -7.32
C PHE A 18 15.01 -13.69 -8.06
N ALA A 19 14.06 -12.76 -8.19
CA ALA A 19 12.79 -13.02 -8.86
C ALA A 19 12.78 -12.61 -10.35
N ASP A 20 13.81 -11.93 -10.82
CA ASP A 20 13.89 -11.38 -12.18
C ASP A 20 12.65 -10.56 -12.54
N ARG A 21 12.28 -9.64 -11.64
CA ARG A 21 11.13 -8.76 -11.81
C ARG A 21 11.52 -7.30 -11.60
N THR A 22 10.95 -6.43 -12.41
CA THR A 22 11.17 -4.99 -12.31
C THR A 22 10.53 -4.44 -11.04
N THR A 23 11.20 -3.51 -10.38
CA THR A 23 10.70 -2.79 -9.20
C THR A 23 10.66 -1.29 -9.46
N LEU A 24 9.74 -0.58 -8.81
CA LEU A 24 9.67 0.88 -8.91
C LEU A 24 10.85 1.56 -8.21
N VAL A 25 11.31 0.99 -7.11
CA VAL A 25 12.38 1.53 -6.27
C VAL A 25 13.22 0.41 -5.67
N ASP A 26 14.48 0.71 -5.37
CA ASP A 26 15.42 -0.15 -4.67
C ASP A 26 16.25 0.66 -3.66
N ASN A 27 17.19 0.01 -2.96
CA ASN A 27 18.04 0.67 -1.95
C ASN A 27 19.00 1.72 -2.53
N ASN A 28 19.27 1.68 -3.83
CA ASN A 28 20.09 2.66 -4.53
C ASN A 28 19.26 3.77 -5.18
N THR A 29 17.92 3.75 -5.03
CA THR A 29 17.08 4.80 -5.55
C THR A 29 17.36 6.09 -4.78
N TRP A 30 18.13 6.97 -5.40
CA TRP A 30 18.46 8.30 -4.85
C TRP A 30 17.40 9.35 -5.19
N ASN A 31 16.51 9.05 -6.13
CA ASN A 31 15.45 9.95 -6.53
C ASN A 31 14.29 9.92 -5.52
N ASN A 32 14.24 10.93 -4.67
CA ASN A 32 13.21 11.07 -3.64
C ASN A 32 11.79 11.08 -4.21
N THR A 33 11.59 11.55 -5.45
CA THR A 33 10.27 11.55 -6.10
C THR A 33 9.77 10.13 -6.32
N HIS A 34 10.62 9.20 -6.75
CA HIS A 34 10.24 7.80 -6.92
C HIS A 34 9.89 7.15 -5.58
N ILE A 35 10.72 7.35 -4.55
CA ILE A 35 10.43 6.84 -3.21
C ILE A 35 9.14 7.43 -2.67
N ALA A 36 8.96 8.74 -2.82
CA ALA A 36 7.75 9.43 -2.39
C ALA A 36 6.51 8.95 -3.15
N THR A 37 6.63 8.59 -4.44
CA THR A 37 5.52 8.05 -5.23
C THR A 37 5.03 6.72 -4.67
N VAL A 38 5.95 5.82 -4.32
CA VAL A 38 5.59 4.57 -3.63
C VAL A 38 4.96 4.87 -2.27
N GLY A 39 5.55 5.76 -1.49
CA GLY A 39 5.00 6.19 -0.22
C GLY A 39 3.61 6.81 -0.34
N LYS A 40 3.40 7.64 -1.36
CA LYS A 40 2.09 8.24 -1.67
C LYS A 40 1.05 7.16 -2.00
N ALA A 41 1.39 6.18 -2.83
CA ALA A 41 0.49 5.07 -3.13
C ALA A 41 0.11 4.30 -1.85
N MET A 42 1.10 3.95 -1.03
CA MET A 42 0.86 3.20 0.21
C MET A 42 0.10 3.99 1.28
N ALA A 43 0.30 5.32 1.34
CA ALA A 43 -0.34 6.23 2.30
C ALA A 43 -1.74 6.70 1.88
N SER A 44 -2.11 6.51 0.62
CA SER A 44 -3.40 6.91 0.08
C SER A 44 -4.47 5.84 0.32
N SER A 45 -5.74 6.28 0.27
CA SER A 45 -6.85 5.32 0.16
C SER A 45 -6.72 4.50 -1.12
N GLU A 46 -7.31 3.34 -1.15
CA GLU A 46 -7.24 2.43 -2.30
C GLU A 46 -7.66 3.09 -3.62
N GLU A 47 -8.72 3.92 -3.58
CA GLU A 47 -9.20 4.68 -4.74
C GLU A 47 -8.16 5.66 -5.29
N ARG A 48 -7.34 6.26 -4.42
CA ARG A 48 -6.27 7.19 -4.83
C ARG A 48 -4.98 6.45 -5.18
N ALA A 49 -4.69 5.35 -4.51
CA ALA A 49 -3.52 4.53 -4.78
C ALA A 49 -3.62 3.84 -6.14
N TYR A 50 -4.82 3.37 -6.50
CA TYR A 50 -5.03 2.61 -7.73
C TYR A 50 -4.59 3.35 -9.01
N PRO A 51 -4.97 4.62 -9.26
CA PRO A 51 -4.47 5.37 -10.41
C PRO A 51 -2.94 5.51 -10.43
N ILE A 52 -2.30 5.63 -9.25
CA ILE A 52 -0.85 5.71 -9.16
C ILE A 52 -0.22 4.38 -9.59
N LEU A 53 -0.72 3.26 -9.06
CA LEU A 53 -0.23 1.93 -9.44
C LEU A 53 -0.40 1.66 -10.94
N ARG A 54 -1.56 2.03 -11.50
CA ARG A 54 -1.85 1.87 -12.93
C ARG A 54 -0.96 2.75 -13.81
N LYS A 55 -0.71 4.00 -13.41
CA LYS A 55 0.17 4.92 -14.14
C LYS A 55 1.60 4.38 -14.26
N HIS A 56 2.05 3.63 -13.28
CA HIS A 56 3.38 3.03 -13.25
C HIS A 56 3.39 1.56 -13.68
N ASP A 57 2.34 1.11 -14.37
CA ASP A 57 2.20 -0.26 -14.89
C ASP A 57 2.48 -1.35 -13.84
N VAL A 58 2.08 -1.10 -12.59
CA VAL A 58 2.26 -2.04 -11.50
C VAL A 58 1.31 -3.22 -11.68
N ASP A 59 1.87 -4.42 -11.74
CA ASP A 59 1.11 -5.67 -11.77
C ASP A 59 0.92 -6.25 -10.37
N TYR A 60 1.92 -6.14 -9.51
CA TYR A 60 1.91 -6.70 -8.16
C TYR A 60 2.39 -5.69 -7.11
N VAL A 61 1.82 -5.80 -5.92
CA VAL A 61 2.29 -5.10 -4.72
C VAL A 61 2.77 -6.14 -3.72
N LEU A 62 4.00 -6.01 -3.24
CA LEU A 62 4.59 -6.88 -2.22
C LEU A 62 4.76 -6.09 -0.94
N ILE A 63 4.32 -6.69 0.17
CA ILE A 63 4.57 -6.17 1.51
C ILE A 63 5.12 -7.26 2.43
N ILE A 64 5.89 -6.83 3.41
CA ILE A 64 6.32 -7.63 4.55
C ILE A 64 5.49 -7.21 5.76
N PHE A 65 4.76 -8.17 6.34
CA PHE A 65 3.92 -7.95 7.51
C PHE A 65 4.35 -8.84 8.66
N GLY A 66 4.87 -8.25 9.71
CA GLY A 66 5.46 -8.96 10.85
C GLY A 66 4.49 -9.28 11.99
N GLY A 67 3.20 -8.91 11.87
CA GLY A 67 2.25 -8.94 12.98
C GLY A 67 2.07 -10.33 13.62
N LEU A 68 2.05 -11.39 12.83
CA LEU A 68 1.91 -12.76 13.37
C LEU A 68 3.17 -13.25 14.10
N LEU A 69 4.34 -12.98 13.52
CA LEU A 69 5.63 -13.46 14.06
C LEU A 69 6.23 -12.54 15.13
N GLY A 70 5.81 -11.29 15.21
CA GLY A 70 6.47 -10.29 16.05
C GLY A 70 7.69 -9.66 15.38
N TYR A 71 7.78 -9.69 14.03
CA TYR A 71 8.88 -9.09 13.31
C TYR A 71 8.68 -7.57 13.17
N SER A 72 9.35 -6.79 14.02
CA SER A 72 9.23 -5.34 14.08
C SER A 72 9.93 -4.59 12.91
N GLY A 73 10.74 -5.29 12.12
CA GLY A 73 11.35 -4.74 10.90
C GLY A 73 10.42 -4.76 9.67
N ASP A 74 9.12 -4.87 9.87
CA ASP A 74 8.11 -4.97 8.80
C ASP A 74 7.79 -3.61 8.16
N ASP A 75 7.02 -3.65 7.07
CA ASP A 75 6.73 -2.47 6.28
C ASP A 75 5.82 -1.49 7.01
N LEU A 76 4.91 -1.99 7.83
CA LEU A 76 4.00 -1.13 8.58
C LEU A 76 4.74 -0.29 9.63
N ASN A 77 5.83 -0.81 10.23
CA ASN A 77 6.68 -0.02 11.11
C ASN A 77 7.58 0.98 10.36
N LYS A 78 8.01 0.63 9.14
CA LYS A 78 8.78 1.54 8.28
C LYS A 78 7.93 2.58 7.57
N PHE A 79 6.63 2.40 7.58
CA PHE A 79 5.67 3.18 6.82
C PHE A 79 5.69 4.68 7.15
N LEU A 80 5.89 5.06 8.43
CA LEU A 80 5.99 6.47 8.83
C LEU A 80 7.12 7.20 8.11
N TRP A 81 8.23 6.52 7.85
CA TRP A 81 9.34 7.10 7.08
C TRP A 81 8.90 7.42 5.64
N MET A 82 8.16 6.52 5.00
CA MET A 82 7.63 6.73 3.65
C MET A 82 6.60 7.88 3.62
N ILE A 83 5.74 7.98 4.64
CA ILE A 83 4.79 9.08 4.80
C ILE A 83 5.53 10.43 4.85
N ARG A 84 6.61 10.54 5.65
CA ARG A 84 7.40 11.77 5.78
C ARG A 84 8.05 12.20 4.47
N ILE A 85 8.62 11.26 3.71
CA ILE A 85 9.19 11.54 2.39
C ILE A 85 8.09 12.04 1.44
N SER A 86 6.94 11.37 1.43
CA SER A 86 5.81 11.74 0.57
C SER A 86 5.21 13.09 0.96
N GLN A 87 5.11 13.40 2.24
CA GLN A 87 4.67 14.71 2.74
C GLN A 87 5.61 15.82 2.27
N GLY A 88 6.92 15.55 2.18
CA GLY A 88 7.89 16.52 1.70
C GLY A 88 7.64 16.98 0.25
N LEU A 89 7.05 16.11 -0.58
CA LEU A 89 6.73 16.43 -1.97
C LEU A 89 5.26 16.83 -2.17
N TRP A 90 4.35 16.26 -1.39
CA TRP A 90 2.90 16.51 -1.49
C TRP A 90 2.27 16.83 -0.14
N PRO A 91 2.65 17.98 0.49
CA PRO A 91 2.22 18.31 1.85
C PRO A 91 0.70 18.51 1.98
N ASP A 92 0.02 18.89 0.90
CA ASP A 92 -1.43 19.07 0.89
C ASP A 92 -2.19 17.75 0.80
N GLU A 93 -1.57 16.70 0.26
CA GLU A 93 -2.21 15.40 0.05
C GLU A 93 -1.86 14.40 1.16
N ILE A 94 -0.60 14.35 1.57
CA ILE A 94 -0.09 13.43 2.58
C ILE A 94 0.41 14.22 3.77
N GLN A 95 -0.20 13.98 4.93
CA GLN A 95 0.13 14.66 6.17
C GLN A 95 0.30 13.64 7.29
N GLU A 96 1.50 13.55 7.85
CA GLU A 96 1.86 12.55 8.85
C GLU A 96 0.92 12.57 10.07
N HIS A 97 0.57 13.78 10.55
CA HIS A 97 -0.26 13.93 11.73
C HIS A 97 -1.66 13.29 11.59
N LYS A 98 -2.17 13.12 10.37
CA LYS A 98 -3.46 12.46 10.11
C LYS A 98 -3.44 10.94 10.33
N PHE A 99 -2.26 10.34 10.38
CA PHE A 99 -2.09 8.91 10.66
C PHE A 99 -2.08 8.60 12.15
N PHE A 100 -1.99 9.62 12.99
CA PHE A 100 -2.02 9.46 14.44
C PHE A 100 -3.45 9.62 14.98
N SER A 101 -3.73 8.93 16.08
CA SER A 101 -4.95 9.09 16.87
C SER A 101 -4.51 9.40 18.30
N ASN A 102 -4.96 10.55 18.84
CA ASN A 102 -4.58 11.03 20.17
C ASN A 102 -3.05 11.10 20.40
N GLY A 103 -2.29 11.42 19.36
CA GLY A 103 -0.82 11.50 19.42
C GLY A 103 -0.10 10.16 19.29
N GLU A 104 -0.83 9.06 19.08
CA GLU A 104 -0.28 7.72 18.94
C GLU A 104 -0.50 7.15 17.54
N TYR A 105 0.47 6.39 17.06
CA TYR A 105 0.38 5.61 15.83
C TYR A 105 -0.27 4.26 16.13
N ARG A 106 -1.57 4.17 15.95
CA ARG A 106 -2.38 3.01 16.33
C ARG A 106 -2.76 2.15 15.12
N VAL A 107 -3.02 0.86 15.39
CA VAL A 107 -3.42 -0.12 14.38
C VAL A 107 -4.74 -0.84 14.71
N ASP A 108 -5.26 -0.63 15.91
CA ASP A 108 -6.54 -1.16 16.38
C ASP A 108 -7.73 -0.34 15.87
N ASP A 109 -8.92 -0.62 16.39
CA ASP A 109 -10.15 0.09 16.00
C ASP A 109 -10.13 1.60 16.33
N GLN A 110 -9.21 2.03 17.20
CA GLN A 110 -9.01 3.43 17.55
C GLN A 110 -7.97 4.12 16.63
N ALA A 111 -7.40 3.41 15.66
CA ALA A 111 -6.55 4.00 14.65
C ALA A 111 -7.29 5.11 13.88
N SER A 112 -6.58 6.13 13.44
CA SER A 112 -7.19 7.24 12.69
C SER A 112 -7.88 6.72 11.41
N ALA A 113 -8.88 7.44 10.93
CA ALA A 113 -9.56 7.10 9.68
C ALA A 113 -8.58 7.08 8.50
N THR A 114 -7.61 8.00 8.47
CA THR A 114 -6.55 8.03 7.45
C THR A 114 -5.73 6.76 7.48
N MET A 115 -5.31 6.32 8.68
CA MET A 115 -4.54 5.08 8.84
C MET A 115 -5.34 3.86 8.38
N ARG A 116 -6.56 3.69 8.85
CA ARG A 116 -7.40 2.52 8.51
C ARG A 116 -7.77 2.44 7.03
N ASN A 117 -7.84 3.58 6.34
CA ASN A 117 -8.18 3.63 4.92
C ASN A 117 -6.97 3.58 3.99
N CYS A 118 -5.73 3.74 4.49
CA CYS A 118 -4.57 3.71 3.62
C CYS A 118 -4.28 2.29 3.10
N LEU A 119 -3.71 2.22 1.90
CA LEU A 119 -3.46 0.96 1.21
C LEU A 119 -2.53 0.03 2.02
N MET A 120 -1.49 0.58 2.65
CA MET A 120 -0.57 -0.19 3.50
C MET A 120 -1.29 -0.91 4.63
N TYR A 121 -2.16 -0.21 5.36
CA TYR A 121 -2.94 -0.80 6.44
C TYR A 121 -3.90 -1.87 5.94
N LYS A 122 -4.64 -1.56 4.87
CA LYS A 122 -5.59 -2.51 4.28
C LYS A 122 -4.91 -3.81 3.87
N MET A 123 -3.78 -3.74 3.16
CA MET A 123 -3.02 -4.93 2.77
C MET A 123 -2.45 -5.69 3.97
N SER A 124 -1.98 -4.99 5.01
CA SER A 124 -1.42 -5.63 6.20
C SER A 124 -2.45 -6.46 6.95
N TYR A 125 -3.66 -5.93 7.13
CA TYR A 125 -4.70 -6.59 7.94
C TYR A 125 -5.81 -7.28 7.11
N HIS A 126 -5.73 -7.27 5.78
CA HIS A 126 -6.66 -8.01 4.93
C HIS A 126 -6.69 -9.48 5.34
N ARG A 127 -7.87 -10.00 5.68
CA ARG A 127 -8.08 -11.38 6.13
C ARG A 127 -7.30 -11.81 7.38
N TYR A 128 -6.62 -10.88 8.09
CA TYR A 128 -5.81 -11.24 9.26
C TYR A 128 -6.63 -11.90 10.36
N ASN A 129 -7.89 -11.52 10.51
CA ASN A 129 -8.80 -12.08 11.51
C ASN A 129 -9.19 -13.54 11.23
N ASP A 130 -9.01 -14.03 9.97
CA ASP A 130 -9.28 -15.43 9.61
C ASP A 130 -8.40 -16.39 10.45
N LEU A 131 -7.17 -15.96 10.79
CA LEU A 131 -6.25 -16.71 11.65
C LEU A 131 -6.77 -16.87 13.08
N PHE A 132 -7.70 -16.03 13.50
CA PHE A 132 -8.21 -15.96 14.87
C PHE A 132 -9.72 -16.28 14.95
N GLY A 133 -10.24 -17.02 13.96
CA GLY A 133 -11.64 -17.40 13.91
C GLY A 133 -12.58 -16.21 13.74
N GLY A 134 -12.18 -15.21 12.95
CA GLY A 134 -12.95 -14.00 12.66
C GLY A 134 -12.89 -12.91 13.75
N ARG A 135 -12.09 -13.12 14.80
CA ARG A 135 -11.89 -12.13 15.87
C ARG A 135 -10.65 -11.30 15.64
N ALA A 136 -10.54 -10.15 16.31
CA ALA A 136 -9.32 -9.35 16.30
C ALA A 136 -8.11 -10.18 16.72
N GLY A 137 -7.09 -10.19 15.87
CA GLY A 137 -5.83 -10.89 16.13
C GLY A 137 -4.83 -10.00 16.85
N MET A 138 -3.95 -10.62 17.65
CA MET A 138 -2.83 -9.92 18.27
C MET A 138 -1.76 -9.62 17.22
N ASP A 139 -1.45 -8.36 17.02
CA ASP A 139 -0.27 -7.91 16.28
C ASP A 139 0.94 -7.88 17.23
N ARG A 140 1.76 -8.91 17.14
CA ARG A 140 2.93 -9.08 18.01
C ARG A 140 4.06 -8.12 17.72
N ALA A 141 4.14 -7.60 16.48
CA ALA A 141 5.17 -6.64 16.10
C ALA A 141 4.94 -5.26 16.74
N ARG A 142 3.69 -4.89 16.98
CA ARG A 142 3.28 -3.64 17.62
C ARG A 142 2.78 -3.82 19.05
N ASN A 143 2.74 -5.06 19.53
CA ASN A 143 2.21 -5.44 20.85
C ASN A 143 0.81 -4.83 21.10
N ALA A 144 -0.05 -4.89 20.10
CA ALA A 144 -1.39 -4.31 20.10
C ALA A 144 -2.39 -5.26 19.44
N MET A 145 -3.67 -5.10 19.75
CA MET A 145 -4.70 -5.77 18.97
C MET A 145 -4.78 -5.15 17.57
N GLY A 146 -4.97 -5.98 16.56
CA GLY A 146 -5.35 -5.53 15.24
C GLY A 146 -6.82 -5.08 15.19
N PRO A 147 -7.33 -4.73 14.01
CA PRO A 147 -8.73 -4.31 13.85
C PRO A 147 -9.70 -5.44 14.20
N SER A 148 -10.86 -5.08 14.75
CA SER A 148 -11.95 -6.05 15.02
C SER A 148 -12.56 -6.63 13.75
N THR A 149 -12.50 -5.88 12.65
CA THR A 149 -12.96 -6.30 11.33
C THR A 149 -11.82 -6.17 10.32
N SER A 150 -11.51 -7.26 9.61
CA SER A 150 -10.51 -7.23 8.54
C SER A 150 -10.93 -6.27 7.44
N PRO A 151 -10.04 -5.38 6.99
CA PRO A 151 -10.32 -4.51 5.86
C PRO A 151 -10.46 -5.31 4.56
N THR A 152 -11.33 -4.84 3.67
CA THR A 152 -11.53 -5.38 2.32
C THR A 152 -10.70 -4.62 1.30
N LEU A 153 -10.36 -5.28 0.21
CA LEU A 153 -9.69 -4.72 -0.95
C LEU A 153 -10.60 -4.85 -2.18
N ASP A 154 -10.76 -3.76 -2.92
CA ASP A 154 -11.63 -3.70 -4.10
C ASP A 154 -10.82 -3.78 -5.41
N THR A 155 -9.64 -3.16 -5.44
CA THR A 155 -8.80 -3.03 -6.65
C THR A 155 -7.59 -3.93 -6.65
N LEU A 156 -7.35 -4.67 -5.58
CA LEU A 156 -6.28 -5.64 -5.45
C LEU A 156 -6.82 -7.00 -5.02
N ASP A 157 -6.22 -8.06 -5.55
CA ASP A 157 -6.47 -9.45 -5.12
C ASP A 157 -5.25 -10.00 -4.40
N GLU A 158 -5.44 -10.63 -3.24
CA GLU A 158 -4.39 -11.40 -2.58
C GLU A 158 -4.09 -12.64 -3.40
N VAL A 159 -2.86 -12.72 -3.95
CA VAL A 159 -2.43 -13.86 -4.77
C VAL A 159 -1.41 -14.74 -4.07
N PHE A 160 -0.77 -14.25 -3.03
CA PHE A 160 0.14 -15.03 -2.22
C PHE A 160 0.25 -14.48 -0.80
N THR A 161 0.22 -15.37 0.16
CA THR A 161 0.60 -15.10 1.56
C THR A 161 1.42 -16.29 2.05
N SER A 162 2.63 -16.03 2.57
CA SER A 162 3.47 -17.07 3.11
C SER A 162 2.83 -17.71 4.35
N GLU A 163 3.21 -18.95 4.69
CA GLU A 163 2.67 -19.71 5.83
C GLU A 163 2.66 -18.90 7.13
N ASN A 164 3.71 -18.14 7.37
CA ASN A 164 3.86 -17.30 8.56
C ASN A 164 3.33 -15.86 8.39
N TRP A 165 2.58 -15.60 7.34
CA TRP A 165 2.01 -14.28 7.02
C TRP A 165 3.03 -13.14 6.87
N LEU A 166 4.30 -13.48 6.71
CA LEU A 166 5.37 -12.50 6.62
C LEU A 166 5.41 -11.82 5.25
N VAL A 167 5.39 -12.61 4.17
CA VAL A 167 5.38 -12.10 2.78
C VAL A 167 3.97 -12.15 2.26
N ARG A 168 3.47 -11.03 1.77
CA ARG A 168 2.14 -10.94 1.15
C ARG A 168 2.24 -10.24 -0.20
N ILE A 169 1.64 -10.83 -1.22
CA ILE A 169 1.65 -10.32 -2.59
C ILE A 169 0.21 -10.14 -3.06
N TYR A 170 -0.05 -8.97 -3.61
CA TYR A 170 -1.34 -8.57 -4.14
C TYR A 170 -1.21 -8.25 -5.62
N GLN A 171 -2.12 -8.76 -6.44
CA GLN A 171 -2.23 -8.43 -7.85
C GLN A 171 -3.11 -7.19 -8.02
N VAL A 172 -2.67 -6.23 -8.81
CA VAL A 172 -3.47 -5.06 -9.18
C VAL A 172 -4.49 -5.49 -10.25
N LYS A 173 -5.77 -5.37 -9.94
CA LYS A 173 -6.85 -5.73 -10.85
C LYS A 173 -6.86 -4.80 -12.06
N LYS A 174 -7.05 -5.37 -13.25
CA LYS A 174 -7.31 -4.62 -14.48
C LYS A 174 -8.77 -4.74 -14.90
N GLU A 175 -9.38 -5.87 -14.56
CA GLU A 175 -10.74 -6.25 -14.96
C GLU A 175 -11.51 -6.84 -13.76
N ASP A 176 -12.83 -6.83 -13.83
CA ASP A 176 -13.69 -7.53 -12.89
C ASP A 176 -13.74 -9.05 -13.21
N THR A 177 -14.48 -9.80 -12.39
CA THR A 177 -14.64 -11.26 -12.57
C THR A 177 -15.33 -11.66 -13.88
N LEU A 178 -15.92 -10.71 -14.59
CA LEU A 178 -16.58 -10.92 -15.88
C LEU A 178 -15.73 -10.44 -17.07
N GLY A 179 -14.46 -10.09 -16.84
CA GLY A 179 -13.55 -9.57 -17.86
C GLY A 179 -13.86 -8.13 -18.30
N ARG A 180 -14.59 -7.36 -17.50
CA ARG A 180 -14.89 -5.95 -17.79
C ARG A 180 -13.89 -5.05 -17.05
N PRO A 181 -13.43 -3.95 -17.69
CA PRO A 181 -12.59 -2.99 -16.99
C PRO A 181 -13.25 -2.51 -15.70
N LEU A 182 -12.51 -2.49 -14.59
CA LEU A 182 -13.00 -1.89 -13.36
C LEU A 182 -13.38 -0.43 -13.60
N PRO A 183 -14.44 0.10 -12.98
CA PRO A 183 -14.83 1.50 -13.16
C PRO A 183 -13.67 2.48 -12.93
N LEU A 184 -12.82 2.22 -11.94
CA LEU A 184 -11.62 3.01 -11.66
C LEU A 184 -10.56 2.87 -12.77
N ALA A 185 -10.36 1.67 -13.33
CA ALA A 185 -9.45 1.43 -14.43
C ALA A 185 -9.93 2.14 -15.70
N HIS A 186 -11.20 2.00 -16.01
CA HIS A 186 -11.81 2.63 -17.17
C HIS A 186 -11.75 4.17 -17.09
N ALA A 187 -12.03 4.74 -15.92
CA ALA A 187 -11.92 6.17 -15.69
C ALA A 187 -10.47 6.67 -15.86
N PHE A 188 -9.50 5.89 -15.39
CA PHE A 188 -8.08 6.19 -15.55
C PHE A 188 -7.66 6.14 -17.02
N GLU A 189 -7.99 5.06 -17.74
CA GLU A 189 -7.63 4.87 -19.15
C GLU A 189 -8.28 5.92 -20.09
N GLN A 190 -9.45 6.41 -19.72
CA GLN A 190 -10.11 7.50 -20.46
C GLN A 190 -9.61 8.90 -20.08
N GLY A 191 -8.62 9.02 -19.19
CA GLY A 191 -8.14 10.30 -18.68
C GLY A 191 -9.19 11.09 -17.87
N LYS A 192 -10.29 10.44 -17.50
CA LYS A 192 -11.32 11.07 -16.67
C LYS A 192 -10.79 11.19 -15.25
N ARG A 193 -10.81 12.41 -14.71
CA ARG A 193 -10.58 12.62 -13.28
C ARG A 193 -11.66 11.88 -12.52
N LEU A 194 -11.28 11.06 -11.56
CA LEU A 194 -12.22 10.48 -10.62
C LEU A 194 -12.90 11.64 -9.86
N HIS A 195 -14.19 11.81 -10.08
CA HIS A 195 -14.96 12.97 -9.66
C HIS A 195 -15.02 13.19 -8.13
N GLN A 196 -14.41 12.34 -7.35
CA GLN A 196 -14.40 12.42 -5.88
C GLN A 196 -13.00 12.52 -5.26
N ALA A 197 -11.95 12.63 -6.05
CA ALA A 197 -10.65 12.99 -5.50
C ALA A 197 -10.63 14.52 -5.30
N PRO A 198 -10.55 15.04 -4.06
CA PRO A 198 -10.56 16.48 -3.81
C PRO A 198 -9.29 17.19 -4.31
N PHE A 199 -8.38 16.50 -5.01
CA PHE A 199 -7.14 17.07 -5.50
C PHE A 199 -6.89 16.73 -6.98
N PRO A 200 -6.55 17.72 -7.80
CA PRO A 200 -6.08 17.46 -9.16
C PRO A 200 -4.77 16.67 -9.05
N LEU A 201 -4.74 15.50 -9.69
CA LEU A 201 -3.49 14.86 -10.03
C LEU A 201 -2.81 15.80 -11.05
N ASN A 202 -1.89 16.64 -10.62
CA ASN A 202 -1.05 17.37 -11.53
C ASN A 202 -0.22 16.34 -12.30
N ALA A 203 -0.63 16.08 -13.54
CA ALA A 203 0.07 15.16 -14.43
C ALA A 203 1.50 15.62 -14.70
N ASP A 204 1.79 16.93 -14.53
CA ASP A 204 3.07 17.54 -14.85
C ASP A 204 4.15 17.42 -13.74
N ALA A 205 3.80 16.93 -12.56
CA ALA A 205 4.76 16.78 -11.46
C ALA A 205 5.57 15.47 -11.49
N ILE A 206 5.40 14.63 -12.52
CA ILE A 206 6.01 13.29 -12.55
C ILE A 206 6.95 13.11 -13.76
N VAL A 207 7.15 14.14 -14.56
CA VAL A 207 8.14 14.10 -15.65
C VAL A 207 9.26 15.07 -15.30
N HIS A 208 10.31 14.54 -14.74
CA HIS A 208 11.73 14.88 -14.96
C HIS A 208 12.58 14.10 -13.96
#